data_a6bf898f18a64856e300c6b6ef7487e7
#
_entry.id   a6bf898f18a64856e300c6b6ef7487e7
#
_cell.length_a   1.000
_cell.length_b   1.000
_cell.length_c   1.000
_cell.angle_alpha   90.00
_cell.angle_beta   90.00
_cell.angle_gamma   90.00
#
_symmetry.space_group_name_H-M   'P 1'
#
loop_
_entity.id
_entity.type
_entity.pdbx_description
1 polymer ?
#
loop_
_entity_poly.entity_id
_entity_poly.type
_entity_poly.pdbx_seq_one_letter_code
_entity_poly.pdbx_strand_id
1 'polypeptide(L)'
;MKEKIVIIGAGGHGKVICDAVVAQNKYDLLGFVDDALPIGSVVLNGYKVIEKQKNIQNLKDLTCLFIVAIGNNEVRERIYNLAAEFLEAAIVIHPAAIIGSEVKIGKGSVILANGMVNACSQLGINSIVNVNAIVDHDCMIGDYVHLSIGSLVGSNSTICDYYATTIGEKIPAFSKITIKL
;
A
#
# COMPACT_ATOMS: atom_id res chain seq x y z
N MET A 1 9.12 -7.11 -21.23
CA MET A 1 9.65 -6.01 -20.38
C MET A 1 8.74 -5.90 -19.16
N LYS A 2 9.28 -5.60 -17.99
CA LYS A 2 8.46 -5.34 -16.80
C LYS A 2 7.78 -3.97 -16.92
N GLU A 3 6.63 -3.82 -16.27
CA GLU A 3 6.00 -2.51 -16.13
C GLU A 3 6.84 -1.63 -15.21
N LYS A 4 6.98 -0.36 -15.54
CA LYS A 4 7.68 0.61 -14.70
C LYS A 4 6.80 1.03 -13.54
N ILE A 5 7.40 1.34 -12.38
CA ILE A 5 6.69 1.83 -11.21
C ILE A 5 7.46 2.96 -10.54
N VAL A 6 6.73 3.90 -9.93
CA VAL A 6 7.27 4.92 -9.02
C VAL A 6 6.65 4.76 -7.63
N ILE A 7 7.41 5.07 -6.60
CA ILE A 7 6.95 5.09 -5.21
C ILE A 7 6.76 6.54 -4.79
N ILE A 8 5.56 6.90 -4.33
CA ILE A 8 5.25 8.26 -3.87
C ILE A 8 5.36 8.29 -2.35
N GLY A 9 6.40 8.97 -1.86
CA GLY A 9 6.82 9.03 -0.46
C GLY A 9 8.15 8.31 -0.23
N ALA A 10 9.18 9.04 0.22
CA ALA A 10 10.55 8.55 0.44
C ALA A 10 10.91 8.41 1.93
N GLY A 11 9.92 8.42 2.82
CA GLY A 11 10.09 8.20 4.26
C GLY A 11 10.34 6.74 4.63
N GLY A 12 10.24 6.41 5.92
CA GLY A 12 10.45 5.05 6.43
C GLY A 12 9.56 4.01 5.75
N HIS A 13 8.27 4.30 5.58
CA HIS A 13 7.34 3.40 4.88
C HIS A 13 7.68 3.25 3.40
N GLY A 14 8.17 4.31 2.75
CA GLY A 14 8.66 4.28 1.37
C GLY A 14 9.81 3.29 1.18
N LYS A 15 10.72 3.20 2.14
CA LYS A 15 11.83 2.23 2.11
C LYS A 15 11.33 0.78 2.21
N VAL A 16 10.35 0.52 3.09
CA VAL A 16 9.74 -0.81 3.24
C VAL A 16 9.00 -1.22 1.95
N ILE A 17 8.24 -0.30 1.33
CA ILE A 17 7.59 -0.58 0.05
C ILE A 17 8.61 -0.76 -1.07
N CYS A 18 9.72 -0.02 -1.08
CA CYS A 18 10.81 -0.23 -2.03
C CYS A 18 11.35 -1.66 -1.96
N ASP A 19 11.64 -2.16 -0.77
CA ASP A 19 12.08 -3.54 -0.59
C ASP A 19 11.03 -4.55 -1.09
N ALA A 20 9.74 -4.30 -0.83
CA ALA A 20 8.66 -5.15 -1.31
C ALA A 20 8.56 -5.16 -2.86
N VAL A 21 8.66 -3.99 -3.51
CA VAL A 21 8.65 -3.86 -4.98
C VAL A 21 9.83 -4.60 -5.60
N VAL A 22 11.03 -4.41 -5.04
CA VAL A 22 12.26 -5.08 -5.51
C VAL A 22 12.15 -6.60 -5.30
N ALA A 23 11.71 -7.05 -4.12
CA ALA A 23 11.54 -8.47 -3.82
C ALA A 23 10.47 -9.14 -4.70
N GLN A 24 9.35 -8.47 -4.98
CA GLN A 24 8.28 -8.96 -5.86
C GLN A 24 8.79 -9.18 -7.29
N ASN A 25 9.79 -8.42 -7.71
CA ASN A 25 10.44 -8.54 -9.03
C ASN A 25 9.48 -8.48 -10.24
N LYS A 26 8.30 -7.92 -10.05
CA LYS A 26 7.25 -7.74 -11.07
C LYS A 26 7.47 -6.45 -11.87
N TYR A 27 7.98 -5.42 -11.22
CA TYR A 27 8.10 -4.07 -11.74
C TYR A 27 9.56 -3.64 -11.88
N ASP A 28 9.82 -2.69 -12.79
CA ASP A 28 11.06 -1.93 -12.88
C ASP A 28 10.88 -0.61 -12.11
N LEU A 29 11.45 -0.53 -10.90
CA LEU A 29 11.36 0.66 -10.06
C LEU A 29 12.18 1.80 -10.64
N LEU A 30 11.54 2.92 -10.99
CA LEU A 30 12.18 4.13 -11.52
C LEU A 30 12.81 4.99 -10.42
N GLY A 31 12.18 5.05 -9.24
CA GLY A 31 12.60 5.88 -8.12
C GLY A 31 11.43 6.37 -7.28
N PHE A 32 11.66 7.45 -6.56
CA PHE A 32 10.73 8.03 -5.61
C PHE A 32 10.22 9.39 -6.07
N VAL A 33 8.98 9.70 -5.71
CA VAL A 33 8.38 11.04 -5.79
C VAL A 33 8.23 11.55 -4.36
N ASP A 34 8.88 12.66 -4.01
CA ASP A 34 8.87 13.16 -2.62
C ASP A 34 9.10 14.67 -2.58
N ASP A 35 8.31 15.40 -1.76
CA ASP A 35 8.42 16.84 -1.64
C ASP A 35 9.50 17.29 -0.66
N ALA A 36 9.80 16.49 0.36
CA ALA A 36 10.74 16.84 1.42
C ALA A 36 12.21 16.72 0.98
N LEU A 37 12.54 15.67 0.22
CA LEU A 37 13.91 15.41 -0.22
C LEU A 37 14.21 16.08 -1.56
N PRO A 38 15.42 16.64 -1.80
CA PRO A 38 15.82 17.16 -3.10
C PRO A 38 15.77 16.07 -4.20
N ILE A 39 15.46 16.48 -5.44
CA ILE A 39 15.60 15.60 -6.62
C ILE A 39 17.08 15.17 -6.72
N GLY A 40 17.31 13.88 -7.02
CA GLY A 40 18.63 13.26 -7.06
C GLY A 40 19.10 12.68 -5.73
N SER A 41 18.43 12.97 -4.60
CA SER A 41 18.75 12.36 -3.30
C SER A 41 18.57 10.85 -3.35
N VAL A 42 19.57 10.10 -2.91
CA VAL A 42 19.50 8.64 -2.76
C VAL A 42 18.64 8.30 -1.55
N VAL A 43 17.66 7.42 -1.73
CA VAL A 43 16.74 6.97 -0.67
C VAL A 43 17.10 5.59 -0.15
N LEU A 44 17.19 4.60 -1.04
CA LEU A 44 17.51 3.21 -0.71
C LEU A 44 18.06 2.48 -1.95
N ASN A 45 19.06 1.61 -1.77
CA ASN A 45 19.60 0.72 -2.82
C ASN A 45 20.02 1.45 -4.12
N GLY A 46 20.40 2.72 -4.04
CA GLY A 46 20.73 3.55 -5.20
C GLY A 46 19.53 4.22 -5.88
N TYR A 47 18.30 3.86 -5.53
CA TYR A 47 17.10 4.55 -6.01
C TYR A 47 17.02 5.96 -5.44
N LYS A 48 16.63 6.90 -6.30
CA LYS A 48 16.66 8.33 -6.01
C LYS A 48 15.27 8.94 -6.06
N VAL A 49 15.15 10.13 -5.47
CA VAL A 49 14.02 11.03 -5.75
C VAL A 49 14.16 11.54 -7.18
N ILE A 50 13.16 11.28 -8.00
CA ILE A 50 13.16 11.63 -9.43
C ILE A 50 12.20 12.78 -9.75
N GLU A 51 11.19 13.04 -8.90
CA GLU A 51 10.22 14.11 -9.14
C GLU A 51 9.58 14.56 -7.81
N LYS A 52 8.90 15.71 -7.85
CA LYS A 52 8.07 16.26 -6.77
C LYS A 52 6.59 15.93 -7.00
N GLN A 53 5.82 15.78 -5.91
CA GLN A 53 4.39 15.44 -5.99
C GLN A 53 3.60 16.44 -6.86
N LYS A 54 3.89 17.74 -6.74
CA LYS A 54 3.23 18.79 -7.52
C LYS A 54 3.45 18.70 -9.05
N ASN A 55 4.44 17.93 -9.46
CA ASN A 55 4.81 17.74 -10.88
C ASN A 55 4.56 16.29 -11.35
N ILE A 56 3.73 15.54 -10.66
CA ILE A 56 3.51 14.11 -10.94
C ILE A 56 3.01 13.85 -12.38
N GLN A 57 2.34 14.83 -12.98
CA GLN A 57 1.92 14.80 -14.39
C GLN A 57 3.08 14.60 -15.37
N ASN A 58 4.31 15.00 -15.00
CA ASN A 58 5.50 14.80 -15.85
C ASN A 58 5.84 13.31 -16.03
N LEU A 59 5.33 12.45 -15.15
CA LEU A 59 5.59 11.02 -15.18
C LEU A 59 4.69 10.25 -16.15
N LYS A 60 3.61 10.85 -16.65
CA LYS A 60 2.66 10.21 -17.58
C LYS A 60 3.35 9.68 -18.84
N ASP A 61 4.34 10.41 -19.36
CA ASP A 61 5.06 10.04 -20.58
C ASP A 61 6.05 8.88 -20.37
N LEU A 62 6.34 8.53 -19.10
CA LEU A 62 7.16 7.37 -18.76
C LEU A 62 6.37 6.06 -18.82
N THR A 63 5.04 6.13 -19.01
CA THR A 63 4.13 4.96 -19.02
C THR A 63 4.42 4.08 -17.80
N CYS A 64 4.30 4.67 -16.61
CA CYS A 64 4.58 3.97 -15.36
C CYS A 64 3.35 3.88 -14.46
N LEU A 65 3.36 2.89 -13.60
CA LEU A 65 2.42 2.72 -12.50
C LEU A 65 2.91 3.51 -11.27
N PHE A 66 2.03 3.72 -10.30
CA PHE A 66 2.41 4.30 -9.03
C PHE A 66 1.94 3.48 -7.83
N ILE A 67 2.62 3.65 -6.70
CA ILE A 67 2.20 3.19 -5.38
C ILE A 67 2.46 4.29 -4.35
N VAL A 68 1.49 4.56 -3.46
CA VAL A 68 1.65 5.59 -2.43
C VAL A 68 2.19 4.97 -1.15
N ALA A 69 3.31 5.50 -0.67
CA ALA A 69 4.04 5.00 0.49
C ALA A 69 3.93 5.94 1.70
N ILE A 70 2.69 6.28 2.07
CA ILE A 70 2.36 7.20 3.16
C ILE A 70 1.42 6.50 4.14
N GLY A 71 1.82 6.43 5.42
CA GLY A 71 1.06 5.72 6.46
C GLY A 71 -0.24 6.41 6.87
N ASN A 72 -0.28 7.75 6.88
CA ASN A 72 -1.49 8.51 7.22
C ASN A 72 -2.54 8.35 6.12
N ASN A 73 -3.73 7.86 6.47
CA ASN A 73 -4.77 7.47 5.52
C ASN A 73 -5.29 8.64 4.69
N GLU A 74 -5.54 9.80 5.30
CA GLU A 74 -6.06 11.00 4.62
C GLU A 74 -5.04 11.60 3.65
N VAL A 75 -3.78 11.67 4.07
CA VAL A 75 -2.68 12.14 3.21
C VAL A 75 -2.49 11.15 2.07
N ARG A 76 -2.55 9.83 2.35
CA ARG A 76 -2.42 8.78 1.34
C ARG A 76 -3.53 8.87 0.30
N GLU A 77 -4.79 9.07 0.71
CA GLU A 77 -5.91 9.28 -0.20
C GLU A 77 -5.69 10.49 -1.11
N ARG A 78 -5.37 11.66 -0.52
CA ARG A 78 -5.15 12.88 -1.30
C ARG A 78 -4.08 12.69 -2.38
N ILE A 79 -2.98 12.04 -2.02
CA ILE A 79 -1.87 11.78 -2.95
C ILE A 79 -2.25 10.73 -3.98
N TYR A 80 -3.00 9.69 -3.57
CA TYR A 80 -3.52 8.69 -4.49
C TYR A 80 -4.42 9.31 -5.56
N ASN A 81 -5.38 10.14 -5.16
CA ASN A 81 -6.30 10.81 -6.07
C ASN A 81 -5.56 11.74 -7.05
N LEU A 82 -4.58 12.51 -6.55
CA LEU A 82 -3.73 13.35 -7.40
C LEU A 82 -2.97 12.52 -8.45
N ALA A 83 -2.38 11.40 -8.04
CA ALA A 83 -1.60 10.56 -8.95
C ALA A 83 -2.49 9.83 -9.96
N ALA A 84 -3.68 9.39 -9.53
CA ALA A 84 -4.63 8.64 -10.35
C ALA A 84 -5.23 9.45 -11.51
N GLU A 85 -5.10 10.79 -11.50
CA GLU A 85 -5.45 11.64 -12.65
C GLU A 85 -4.53 11.39 -13.86
N PHE A 86 -3.30 10.90 -13.64
CA PHE A 86 -2.27 10.80 -14.68
C PHE A 86 -1.70 9.40 -14.85
N LEU A 87 -1.73 8.57 -13.81
CA LEU A 87 -1.07 7.27 -13.73
C LEU A 87 -2.04 6.20 -13.22
N GLU A 88 -1.74 4.94 -13.50
CA GLU A 88 -2.48 3.81 -12.94
C GLU A 88 -1.85 3.29 -11.65
N ALA A 89 -2.67 2.98 -10.65
CA ALA A 89 -2.20 2.48 -9.36
C ALA A 89 -1.86 0.99 -9.43
N ALA A 90 -0.67 0.63 -8.94
CA ALA A 90 -0.22 -0.74 -8.82
C ALA A 90 -0.77 -1.43 -7.56
N ILE A 91 -0.74 -2.75 -7.53
CA ILE A 91 -0.88 -3.55 -6.32
C ILE A 91 0.49 -4.17 -6.02
N VAL A 92 1.00 -3.94 -4.81
CA VAL A 92 2.29 -4.47 -4.37
C VAL A 92 2.07 -5.56 -3.33
N ILE A 93 2.53 -6.77 -3.63
CA ILE A 93 2.42 -7.92 -2.74
C ILE A 93 3.83 -8.49 -2.54
N HIS A 94 4.33 -8.42 -1.30
CA HIS A 94 5.62 -9.00 -0.97
C HIS A 94 5.61 -10.52 -1.21
N PRO A 95 6.67 -11.14 -1.75
CA PRO A 95 6.70 -12.59 -2.03
C PRO A 95 6.47 -13.49 -0.82
N ALA A 96 6.79 -13.01 0.38
CA ALA A 96 6.51 -13.71 1.64
C ALA A 96 5.10 -13.44 2.20
N ALA A 97 4.25 -12.68 1.50
CA ALA A 97 2.84 -12.54 1.89
C ALA A 97 2.04 -13.78 1.48
N ILE A 98 0.99 -14.07 2.23
CA ILE A 98 0.10 -15.20 1.96
C ILE A 98 -1.27 -14.66 1.53
N ILE A 99 -1.69 -15.02 0.33
CA ILE A 99 -2.98 -14.63 -0.23
C ILE A 99 -3.82 -15.90 -0.45
N GLY A 100 -4.95 -15.97 0.22
CA GLY A 100 -5.90 -17.08 0.11
C GLY A 100 -6.69 -17.08 -1.20
N SER A 101 -7.46 -18.12 -1.41
CA SER A 101 -8.35 -18.24 -2.58
C SER A 101 -9.46 -17.20 -2.55
N GLU A 102 -9.88 -16.72 -3.72
CA GLU A 102 -10.99 -15.77 -3.92
C GLU A 102 -10.79 -14.42 -3.19
N VAL A 103 -9.57 -14.07 -2.83
CA VAL A 103 -9.24 -12.75 -2.26
C VAL A 103 -9.32 -11.69 -3.36
N LYS A 104 -10.00 -10.57 -3.05
CA LYS A 104 -10.03 -9.40 -3.92
C LYS A 104 -9.21 -8.27 -3.29
N ILE A 105 -8.34 -7.65 -4.09
CA ILE A 105 -7.44 -6.58 -3.61
C ILE A 105 -7.65 -5.35 -4.49
N GLY A 106 -8.03 -4.24 -3.84
CA GLY A 106 -8.22 -2.95 -4.50
C GLY A 106 -6.90 -2.36 -5.02
N LYS A 107 -6.96 -1.58 -6.10
CA LYS A 107 -5.80 -0.88 -6.68
C LYS A 107 -5.12 0.03 -5.65
N GLY A 108 -3.81 0.16 -5.74
CA GLY A 108 -3.02 0.97 -4.82
C GLY A 108 -2.73 0.30 -3.47
N SER A 109 -3.26 -0.89 -3.23
CA SER A 109 -3.07 -1.58 -1.96
C SER A 109 -1.73 -2.30 -1.89
N VAL A 110 -1.22 -2.43 -0.65
CA VAL A 110 0.07 -3.04 -0.35
C VAL A 110 -0.11 -4.14 0.69
N ILE A 111 0.46 -5.32 0.42
CA ILE A 111 0.57 -6.41 1.39
C ILE A 111 2.06 -6.69 1.59
N LEU A 112 2.55 -6.39 2.80
CA LEU A 112 3.97 -6.45 3.14
C LEU A 112 4.39 -7.85 3.60
N ALA A 113 5.68 -7.98 3.96
CA ALA A 113 6.27 -9.27 4.33
C ALA A 113 5.48 -9.97 5.46
N ASN A 114 5.20 -11.25 5.27
CA ASN A 114 4.41 -12.09 6.18
C ASN A 114 2.98 -11.56 6.45
N GLY A 115 2.52 -10.55 5.69
CA GLY A 115 1.12 -10.14 5.69
C GLY A 115 0.26 -11.27 5.13
N MET A 116 -0.90 -11.51 5.73
CA MET A 116 -1.80 -12.59 5.31
C MET A 116 -3.20 -12.04 5.06
N VAL A 117 -3.79 -12.43 3.94
CA VAL A 117 -5.21 -12.19 3.65
C VAL A 117 -5.82 -13.52 3.26
N ASN A 118 -6.66 -14.08 4.15
CA ASN A 118 -7.24 -15.40 3.98
C ASN A 118 -8.45 -15.40 3.03
N ALA A 119 -8.90 -16.61 2.71
CA ALA A 119 -9.89 -16.89 1.68
C ALA A 119 -11.15 -16.03 1.77
N CYS A 120 -11.71 -15.67 0.61
CA CYS A 120 -12.94 -14.91 0.42
C CYS A 120 -12.94 -13.49 1.01
N SER A 121 -11.81 -13.00 1.52
CA SER A 121 -11.70 -11.64 2.06
C SER A 121 -11.51 -10.60 0.96
N GLN A 122 -11.99 -9.40 1.20
CA GLN A 122 -11.88 -8.29 0.28
C GLN A 122 -11.15 -7.13 0.94
N LEU A 123 -10.17 -6.58 0.23
CA LEU A 123 -9.40 -5.42 0.63
C LEU A 123 -9.71 -4.26 -0.33
N GLY A 124 -10.13 -3.14 0.22
CA GLY A 124 -10.45 -1.92 -0.53
C GLY A 124 -9.24 -1.30 -1.21
N ILE A 125 -9.46 -0.20 -1.91
CA ILE A 125 -8.40 0.52 -2.63
C ILE A 125 -7.43 1.18 -1.65
N ASN A 126 -6.17 1.26 -2.06
CA ASN A 126 -5.10 1.98 -1.36
C ASN A 126 -5.01 1.66 0.14
N SER A 127 -5.24 0.38 0.49
CA SER A 127 -5.17 -0.13 1.84
C SER A 127 -3.84 -0.83 2.09
N ILE A 128 -3.39 -0.83 3.34
CA ILE A 128 -2.10 -1.39 3.77
C ILE A 128 -2.33 -2.55 4.72
N VAL A 129 -1.88 -3.74 4.34
CA VAL A 129 -1.66 -4.86 5.25
C VAL A 129 -0.17 -4.87 5.57
N ASN A 130 0.20 -4.34 6.73
CA ASN A 130 1.58 -4.13 7.11
C ASN A 130 2.28 -5.45 7.50
N VAL A 131 3.57 -5.39 7.82
CA VAL A 131 4.38 -6.57 8.18
C VAL A 131 3.71 -7.37 9.30
N ASN A 132 3.59 -8.69 9.10
CA ASN A 132 2.92 -9.64 10.02
C ASN A 132 1.45 -9.32 10.35
N ALA A 133 0.77 -8.43 9.62
CA ALA A 133 -0.66 -8.20 9.82
C ALA A 133 -1.47 -9.32 9.16
N ILE A 134 -2.56 -9.73 9.80
CA ILE A 134 -3.39 -10.85 9.35
C ILE A 134 -4.84 -10.39 9.20
N VAL A 135 -5.42 -10.68 8.06
CA VAL A 135 -6.86 -10.62 7.80
C VAL A 135 -7.34 -12.06 7.61
N ASP A 136 -8.21 -12.51 8.50
CA ASP A 136 -8.77 -13.86 8.42
C ASP A 136 -9.84 -13.96 7.32
N HIS A 137 -10.45 -15.13 7.15
CA HIS A 137 -11.36 -15.41 6.06
C HIS A 137 -12.69 -14.62 6.15
N ASP A 138 -13.34 -14.40 5.01
CA ASP A 138 -14.66 -13.75 4.88
C ASP A 138 -14.71 -12.31 5.46
N CYS A 139 -13.61 -11.58 5.43
CA CYS A 139 -13.53 -10.20 5.92
C CYS A 139 -13.79 -9.19 4.80
N MET A 140 -14.40 -8.06 5.15
CA MET A 140 -14.59 -6.89 4.31
C MET A 140 -13.78 -5.72 4.88
N ILE A 141 -12.67 -5.40 4.24
CA ILE A 141 -11.80 -4.28 4.63
C ILE A 141 -12.04 -3.13 3.67
N GLY A 142 -12.40 -1.97 4.21
CA GLY A 142 -12.71 -0.77 3.45
C GLY A 142 -11.52 -0.15 2.72
N ASP A 143 -11.77 1.01 2.11
CA ASP A 143 -10.79 1.77 1.38
C ASP A 143 -9.87 2.55 2.34
N TYR A 144 -8.62 2.76 1.93
CA TYR A 144 -7.63 3.55 2.68
C TYR A 144 -7.36 3.04 4.11
N VAL A 145 -7.67 1.79 4.41
CA VAL A 145 -7.40 1.18 5.72
C VAL A 145 -5.89 0.95 5.90
N HIS A 146 -5.40 1.10 7.13
CA HIS A 146 -4.03 0.73 7.48
C HIS A 146 -4.04 -0.27 8.63
N LEU A 147 -3.89 -1.54 8.31
CA LEU A 147 -3.63 -2.59 9.30
C LEU A 147 -2.16 -2.55 9.68
N SER A 148 -1.87 -2.01 10.86
CA SER A 148 -0.51 -1.80 11.36
C SER A 148 0.24 -3.10 11.63
N ILE A 149 1.56 -3.01 11.88
CA ILE A 149 2.44 -4.15 12.12
C ILE A 149 1.84 -5.11 13.17
N GLY A 150 1.72 -6.40 12.80
CA GLY A 150 1.27 -7.45 13.68
C GLY A 150 -0.20 -7.39 14.10
N SER A 151 -1.02 -6.53 13.49
CA SER A 151 -2.46 -6.50 13.79
C SER A 151 -3.18 -7.74 13.26
N LEU A 152 -4.25 -8.13 13.93
CA LEU A 152 -5.05 -9.32 13.60
C LEU A 152 -6.52 -8.90 13.42
N VAL A 153 -7.11 -9.24 12.29
CA VAL A 153 -8.54 -9.09 12.02
C VAL A 153 -9.15 -10.48 11.95
N GLY A 154 -9.99 -10.82 12.93
CA GLY A 154 -10.68 -12.11 12.99
C GLY A 154 -11.76 -12.25 11.92
N SER A 155 -12.08 -13.49 11.59
CA SER A 155 -12.99 -13.87 10.49
C SER A 155 -14.35 -13.17 10.53
N ASN A 156 -14.98 -13.05 9.35
CA ASN A 156 -16.32 -12.46 9.19
C ASN A 156 -16.44 -11.03 9.74
N SER A 157 -15.33 -10.27 9.74
CA SER A 157 -15.31 -8.89 10.24
C SER A 157 -15.45 -7.89 9.10
N THR A 158 -16.09 -6.76 9.40
CA THR A 158 -16.20 -5.61 8.49
C THR A 158 -15.50 -4.41 9.11
N ILE A 159 -14.55 -3.82 8.39
CA ILE A 159 -13.78 -2.65 8.82
C ILE A 159 -14.11 -1.50 7.86
N CYS A 160 -14.55 -0.36 8.40
CA CYS A 160 -14.88 0.80 7.59
C CYS A 160 -13.64 1.45 6.96
N ASP A 161 -13.89 2.31 5.98
CA ASP A 161 -12.86 3.10 5.32
C ASP A 161 -12.04 3.93 6.32
N TYR A 162 -10.79 4.18 5.98
CA TYR A 162 -9.83 5.00 6.74
C TYR A 162 -9.50 4.48 8.14
N TYR A 163 -9.95 3.32 8.54
CA TYR A 163 -9.57 2.75 9.83
C TYR A 163 -8.06 2.48 9.89
N ALA A 164 -7.44 2.82 11.01
CA ALA A 164 -6.04 2.51 11.26
C ALA A 164 -5.92 1.75 12.56
N THR A 165 -5.39 0.54 12.52
CA THR A 165 -5.08 -0.21 13.73
C THR A 165 -3.83 0.34 14.39
N THR A 166 -3.74 0.17 15.70
CA THR A 166 -2.48 0.28 16.44
C THR A 166 -1.60 -0.95 16.18
N ILE A 167 -0.30 -0.87 16.54
CA ILE A 167 0.63 -2.02 16.44
C ILE A 167 0.13 -3.16 17.30
N GLY A 168 0.00 -4.36 16.71
CA GLY A 168 -0.42 -5.57 17.40
C GLY A 168 -1.90 -5.61 17.83
N GLU A 169 -2.71 -4.68 17.35
CA GLU A 169 -4.14 -4.64 17.67
C GLU A 169 -4.84 -5.92 17.21
N LYS A 170 -5.76 -6.39 18.05
CA LYS A 170 -6.56 -7.61 17.79
C LYS A 170 -8.02 -7.23 17.69
N ILE A 171 -8.58 -7.40 16.50
CA ILE A 171 -10.01 -7.23 16.23
C ILE A 171 -10.65 -8.62 16.26
N PRO A 172 -11.57 -8.90 17.20
CA PRO A 172 -12.24 -10.21 17.30
C PRO A 172 -13.02 -10.56 16.04
N ALA A 173 -13.23 -11.84 15.80
CA ALA A 173 -14.12 -12.32 14.73
C ALA A 173 -15.53 -11.73 14.87
N PHE A 174 -16.23 -11.59 13.73
CA PHE A 174 -17.58 -11.03 13.62
C PHE A 174 -17.69 -9.56 14.07
N SER A 175 -16.58 -8.83 14.12
CA SER A 175 -16.57 -7.41 14.44
C SER A 175 -17.13 -6.57 13.28
N LYS A 176 -17.89 -5.52 13.63
CA LYS A 176 -18.37 -4.52 12.67
C LYS A 176 -17.91 -3.14 13.13
N ILE A 177 -16.79 -2.67 12.56
CA ILE A 177 -16.26 -1.33 12.81
C ILE A 177 -16.82 -0.42 11.73
N THR A 178 -17.74 0.47 12.12
CA THR A 178 -18.49 1.34 11.21
C THR A 178 -18.16 2.83 11.37
N ILE A 179 -17.32 3.16 12.32
CA ILE A 179 -16.93 4.55 12.63
C ILE A 179 -15.41 4.61 12.70
N LYS A 180 -14.85 5.64 12.06
CA LYS A 180 -13.45 6.03 12.23
C LYS A 180 -13.27 6.59 13.64
N LEU A 181 -12.45 5.96 14.48
CA LEU A 181 -12.06 6.49 15.80
C LEU A 181 -10.97 7.56 15.66
#